data_ef18402598261cfc53e48efbeadd2e4c
#
_entry.id   ef18402598261cfc53e48efbeadd2e4c
#
_cell.length_a   1.000
_cell.length_b   1.000
_cell.length_c   1.000
_cell.angle_alpha   90.00
_cell.angle_beta   90.00
_cell.angle_gamma   90.00
#
_symmetry.space_group_name_H-M   'P 1'
#
loop_
_entity.id
_entity.type
_entity.pdbx_description
1 polymer ?
#
loop_
_entity_poly.entity_id
_entity_poly.type
_entity_poly.pdbx_seq_one_letter_code
_entity_poly.pdbx_strand_id
1 'polypeptide(L)'
;MGLPRTLFLVPIGLGILLSSFAVPAQTPKGRAAKPSSAVRASLPSVTEIDTDALKALLKRDSERPLLVNFWATWCDPCRDEFPDLVKIDQQYRPGSLDLAAISLDDPKDLKTEVPRFLQQMNATMPAYLLNVPDPEPAITAVDPKWQGDLPATFLYNAKGEVVYKHFGRVNVTELRRAIEQLVGSKQ
;
A
#
# COMPACT_ATOMS: atom_id res chain seq x y z
N MET A 1 -4.66 -74.38 5.10
CA MET A 1 -3.41 -74.94 4.62
C MET A 1 -2.38 -73.86 4.63
N GLY A 2 -1.40 -73.78 5.45
CA GLY A 2 -0.53 -74.64 6.17
C GLY A 2 0.66 -73.73 6.56
N LEU A 3 0.91 -73.52 7.85
CA LEU A 3 2.19 -73.00 8.40
C LEU A 3 3.31 -74.00 8.09
N PRO A 4 4.63 -73.69 8.21
CA PRO A 4 5.25 -73.51 9.52
C PRO A 4 6.37 -72.40 9.58
N ARG A 5 6.46 -71.75 10.66
CA ARG A 5 7.48 -71.67 11.73
C ARG A 5 8.87 -72.28 11.41
N THR A 6 9.91 -71.40 11.52
CA THR A 6 11.21 -71.85 12.05
C THR A 6 11.83 -70.70 12.90
N LEU A 7 12.07 -71.13 14.11
CA LEU A 7 12.72 -70.45 15.22
C LEU A 7 14.23 -70.71 15.10
N PHE A 8 15.12 -69.74 15.24
CA PHE A 8 16.51 -69.97 15.66
C PHE A 8 16.90 -68.91 16.72
N LEU A 9 17.32 -69.47 17.80
CA LEU A 9 17.80 -68.85 19.00
C LEU A 9 19.35 -68.78 19.01
N VAL A 10 19.91 -67.61 19.45
CA VAL A 10 20.98 -67.39 20.45
C VAL A 10 22.41 -67.79 20.07
N PRO A 11 23.53 -67.24 20.63
CA PRO A 11 23.73 -66.44 21.80
C PRO A 11 24.82 -65.33 21.76
N ILE A 12 24.72 -64.40 22.72
CA ILE A 12 25.70 -63.88 23.70
C ILE A 12 27.12 -63.56 23.22
N GLY A 13 27.47 -62.28 23.30
CA GLY A 13 28.85 -61.81 23.31
C GLY A 13 28.96 -60.55 24.13
N LEU A 14 29.38 -60.66 25.36
CA LEU A 14 29.68 -59.68 26.40
C LEU A 14 30.90 -58.84 26.02
N GLY A 15 30.79 -57.54 26.15
CA GLY A 15 31.96 -56.66 25.99
C GLY A 15 31.66 -55.22 26.46
N ILE A 16 31.69 -55.00 27.76
CA ILE A 16 31.62 -53.68 28.38
C ILE A 16 33.00 -53.03 28.30
N LEU A 17 33.12 -51.92 27.63
CA LEU A 17 34.20 -50.94 27.87
C LEU A 17 33.58 -49.53 27.96
N LEU A 18 33.36 -49.11 29.17
CA LEU A 18 33.01 -47.75 29.53
C LEU A 18 34.26 -46.88 29.40
N SER A 19 34.38 -46.15 28.31
CA SER A 19 35.32 -45.01 28.21
C SER A 19 34.56 -43.72 28.41
N SER A 20 34.65 -43.19 29.63
CA SER A 20 34.13 -41.86 29.95
C SER A 20 35.00 -40.79 29.30
N PHE A 21 34.54 -40.24 28.18
CA PHE A 21 35.09 -39.01 27.65
C PHE A 21 34.37 -37.85 28.33
N ALA A 22 35.07 -37.18 29.22
CA ALA A 22 34.67 -35.90 29.78
C ALA A 22 34.77 -34.85 28.67
N VAL A 23 33.62 -34.40 28.16
CA VAL A 23 33.51 -33.23 27.26
C VAL A 23 33.56 -31.98 28.12
N PRO A 24 34.55 -31.09 27.94
CA PRO A 24 34.52 -29.82 28.61
C PRO A 24 33.36 -28.97 28.07
N ALA A 25 32.47 -28.56 28.98
CA ALA A 25 31.41 -27.61 28.70
C ALA A 25 32.01 -26.25 28.32
N GLN A 26 32.10 -25.94 27.03
CA GLN A 26 32.39 -24.60 26.57
C GLN A 26 31.08 -23.80 26.62
N THR A 27 30.94 -22.97 27.63
CA THR A 27 29.93 -21.93 27.68
C THR A 27 30.14 -20.97 26.50
N PRO A 28 29.17 -20.83 25.56
CA PRO A 28 29.29 -19.79 24.55
C PRO A 28 29.15 -18.44 25.25
N LYS A 29 30.23 -17.66 25.29
CA LYS A 29 30.19 -16.23 25.62
C LYS A 29 29.19 -15.59 24.68
N GLY A 30 28.02 -15.25 25.19
CA GLY A 30 26.99 -14.51 24.48
C GLY A 30 27.60 -13.21 23.95
N ARG A 31 27.85 -13.21 22.64
CA ARG A 31 28.12 -12.01 21.87
C ARG A 31 26.82 -11.23 21.86
N ALA A 32 26.71 -10.24 22.76
CA ALA A 32 25.60 -9.29 22.71
C ALA A 32 25.55 -8.71 21.29
N ALA A 33 24.53 -9.11 20.54
CA ALA A 33 24.21 -8.50 19.26
C ALA A 33 23.94 -7.03 19.55
N LYS A 34 24.79 -6.14 19.00
CA LYS A 34 24.49 -4.72 18.94
C LYS A 34 23.08 -4.59 18.35
N PRO A 35 22.20 -3.75 18.95
CA PRO A 35 20.93 -3.48 18.32
C PRO A 35 21.23 -2.93 16.93
N SER A 36 20.79 -3.65 15.90
CA SER A 36 20.78 -3.19 14.52
C SER A 36 20.14 -1.81 14.54
N SER A 37 20.85 -0.81 14.07
CA SER A 37 20.32 0.54 13.90
C SER A 37 19.03 0.39 13.10
N ALA A 38 17.89 0.59 13.76
CA ALA A 38 16.61 0.64 13.08
C ALA A 38 16.78 1.68 11.97
N VAL A 39 16.73 1.23 10.72
CA VAL A 39 16.65 2.11 9.56
C VAL A 39 15.45 3.00 9.86
N ARG A 40 15.70 4.27 10.14
CA ARG A 40 14.62 5.25 10.22
C ARG A 40 13.99 5.26 8.83
N ALA A 41 12.86 4.57 8.68
CA ALA A 41 12.08 4.63 7.47
C ALA A 41 11.79 6.11 7.22
N SER A 42 12.30 6.64 6.12
CA SER A 42 11.99 8.01 5.73
C SER A 42 10.49 8.14 5.51
N LEU A 43 9.93 9.27 5.91
CA LEU A 43 8.52 9.57 5.61
C LEU A 43 8.30 9.54 4.09
N PRO A 44 7.12 9.10 3.60
CA PRO A 44 6.76 9.21 2.20
C PRO A 44 6.90 10.66 1.72
N SER A 45 7.36 10.84 0.49
CA SER A 45 7.45 12.16 -0.11
C SER A 45 6.06 12.61 -0.56
N VAL A 46 5.73 13.87 -0.29
CA VAL A 46 4.51 14.53 -0.77
C VAL A 46 4.94 15.70 -1.64
N THR A 47 4.38 15.79 -2.84
CA THR A 47 4.68 16.87 -3.79
C THR A 47 3.63 17.96 -3.66
N GLU A 48 4.05 19.19 -3.47
CA GLU A 48 3.16 20.35 -3.52
C GLU A 48 2.76 20.64 -4.96
N ILE A 49 1.47 20.87 -5.19
CA ILE A 49 0.92 21.21 -6.51
C ILE A 49 -0.03 22.39 -6.41
N ASP A 50 -0.05 23.20 -7.46
CA ASP A 50 -1.02 24.28 -7.69
C ASP A 50 -2.14 23.83 -8.65
N THR A 51 -3.04 24.75 -8.99
CA THR A 51 -4.16 24.49 -9.92
C THR A 51 -3.69 24.05 -11.31
N ASP A 52 -2.60 24.60 -11.82
CA ASP A 52 -2.13 24.28 -13.18
C ASP A 52 -1.42 22.93 -13.21
N ALA A 53 -0.64 22.62 -12.19
CA ALA A 53 -0.04 21.28 -12.02
C ALA A 53 -1.14 20.21 -11.82
N LEU A 54 -2.21 20.51 -11.07
CA LEU A 54 -3.37 19.64 -10.96
C LEU A 54 -4.02 19.39 -12.31
N LYS A 55 -4.32 20.43 -13.09
CA LYS A 55 -4.88 20.30 -14.45
C LYS A 55 -3.97 19.47 -15.37
N ALA A 56 -2.66 19.67 -15.28
CA ALA A 56 -1.69 18.89 -16.05
C ALA A 56 -1.71 17.41 -15.66
N LEU A 57 -1.81 17.10 -14.37
CA LEU A 57 -1.95 15.74 -13.86
C LEU A 57 -3.21 15.05 -14.41
N LEU A 58 -4.35 15.76 -14.47
CA LEU A 58 -5.63 15.22 -14.92
C LEU A 58 -5.70 15.07 -16.46
N LYS A 59 -5.09 15.99 -17.22
CA LYS A 59 -5.04 15.97 -18.68
C LYS A 59 -3.95 15.10 -19.28
N ARG A 60 -3.26 14.34 -18.45
CA ARG A 60 -2.14 13.52 -18.87
C ARG A 60 -2.43 12.71 -20.11
N ASP A 61 -1.49 12.69 -21.04
CA ASP A 61 -1.44 11.75 -22.13
C ASP A 61 -0.72 10.49 -21.66
N SER A 62 -1.48 9.44 -21.40
CA SER A 62 -0.96 8.18 -20.83
C SER A 62 -1.77 7.02 -21.36
N GLU A 63 -1.12 5.90 -21.57
CA GLU A 63 -1.79 4.66 -21.96
C GLU A 63 -2.59 4.01 -20.82
N ARG A 64 -2.43 4.50 -19.58
CA ARG A 64 -3.08 3.91 -18.39
C ARG A 64 -4.16 4.83 -17.84
N PRO A 65 -5.27 4.28 -17.33
CA PRO A 65 -6.23 5.02 -16.51
C PRO A 65 -5.58 5.64 -15.27
N LEU A 66 -6.20 6.67 -14.72
CA LEU A 66 -5.79 7.35 -13.51
C LEU A 66 -6.92 7.37 -12.49
N LEU A 67 -6.67 6.82 -11.31
CA LEU A 67 -7.51 7.00 -10.14
C LEU A 67 -6.99 8.17 -9.32
N VAL A 68 -7.83 9.16 -9.06
CA VAL A 68 -7.53 10.31 -8.20
C VAL A 68 -8.46 10.27 -7.00
N ASN A 69 -7.87 10.38 -5.81
CA ASN A 69 -8.63 10.52 -4.57
C ASN A 69 -8.23 11.83 -3.88
N PHE A 70 -9.21 12.69 -3.60
CA PHE A 70 -9.07 13.89 -2.80
C PHE A 70 -9.43 13.58 -1.36
N TRP A 71 -8.57 13.97 -0.42
CA TRP A 71 -8.67 13.59 0.98
C TRP A 71 -8.00 14.63 1.90
N ALA A 72 -8.12 14.46 3.21
CA ALA A 72 -7.35 15.21 4.20
C ALA A 72 -7.13 14.37 5.47
N THR A 73 -6.12 14.71 6.25
CA THR A 73 -5.79 14.01 7.51
C THR A 73 -6.87 14.17 8.58
N TRP A 74 -7.60 15.27 8.56
CA TRP A 74 -8.72 15.59 9.49
C TRP A 74 -10.08 15.03 9.04
N CYS A 75 -10.15 14.42 7.85
CA CYS A 75 -11.39 13.88 7.28
C CYS A 75 -11.58 12.42 7.73
N ASP A 76 -12.45 12.15 8.70
CA ASP A 76 -12.68 10.80 9.22
C ASP A 76 -13.11 9.79 8.15
N PRO A 77 -14.10 10.05 7.26
CA PRO A 77 -14.46 9.09 6.22
C PRO A 77 -13.34 8.84 5.21
N CYS A 78 -12.45 9.83 4.99
CA CYS A 78 -11.25 9.62 4.16
C CYS A 78 -10.30 8.61 4.81
N ARG A 79 -10.07 8.75 6.12
CA ARG A 79 -9.22 7.84 6.90
C ARG A 79 -9.74 6.41 6.87
N ASP A 80 -11.07 6.25 6.91
CA ASP A 80 -11.74 4.95 6.89
C ASP A 80 -11.61 4.23 5.53
N GLU A 81 -11.62 4.94 4.41
CA GLU A 81 -11.48 4.34 3.08
C GLU A 81 -10.04 4.14 2.62
N PHE A 82 -9.09 4.91 3.19
CA PHE A 82 -7.71 4.94 2.73
C PHE A 82 -7.01 3.57 2.66
N PRO A 83 -7.22 2.64 3.63
CA PRO A 83 -6.67 1.29 3.54
C PRO A 83 -7.14 0.50 2.30
N ASP A 84 -8.35 0.75 1.82
CA ASP A 84 -8.86 0.11 0.62
C ASP A 84 -8.27 0.70 -0.65
N LEU A 85 -8.01 2.01 -0.68
CA LEU A 85 -7.27 2.67 -1.77
C LEU A 85 -5.84 2.16 -1.85
N VAL A 86 -5.17 1.93 -0.71
CA VAL A 86 -3.83 1.31 -0.66
C VAL A 86 -3.85 -0.10 -1.26
N LYS A 87 -4.87 -0.92 -0.96
CA LYS A 87 -5.03 -2.26 -1.57
C LYS A 87 -5.27 -2.18 -3.08
N ILE A 88 -6.06 -1.21 -3.54
CA ILE A 88 -6.29 -0.96 -4.97
C ILE A 88 -4.99 -0.57 -5.65
N ASP A 89 -4.22 0.35 -5.07
CA ASP A 89 -2.92 0.76 -5.58
C ASP A 89 -1.97 -0.44 -5.72
N GLN A 90 -1.83 -1.23 -4.66
CA GLN A 90 -0.97 -2.42 -4.67
C GLN A 90 -1.37 -3.46 -5.72
N GLN A 91 -2.66 -3.61 -5.96
CA GLN A 91 -3.19 -4.59 -6.90
C GLN A 91 -3.03 -4.15 -8.36
N TYR A 92 -3.32 -2.90 -8.70
CA TYR A 92 -3.46 -2.46 -10.09
C TYR A 92 -2.30 -1.59 -10.58
N ARG A 93 -1.65 -0.77 -9.73
CA ARG A 93 -0.58 0.13 -10.13
C ARG A 93 0.63 -0.55 -10.79
N PRO A 94 1.07 -1.75 -10.42
CA PRO A 94 2.21 -2.38 -11.06
C PRO A 94 2.10 -2.56 -12.57
N GLY A 95 0.88 -2.54 -13.13
CA GLY A 95 0.72 -2.84 -14.56
C GLY A 95 -0.35 -2.05 -15.32
N SER A 96 -1.44 -1.62 -14.68
CA SER A 96 -2.64 -1.25 -15.44
C SER A 96 -3.34 0.03 -15.01
N LEU A 97 -3.03 0.58 -13.84
CA LEU A 97 -3.67 1.77 -13.28
C LEU A 97 -2.62 2.68 -12.65
N ASP A 98 -2.74 3.99 -12.86
CA ASP A 98 -2.02 4.96 -12.03
C ASP A 98 -2.95 5.46 -10.94
N LEU A 99 -2.41 5.76 -9.74
CA LEU A 99 -3.16 6.34 -8.65
C LEU A 99 -2.45 7.59 -8.13
N ALA A 100 -3.22 8.62 -7.82
CA ALA A 100 -2.75 9.85 -7.18
C ALA A 100 -3.64 10.18 -5.98
N ALA A 101 -3.04 10.33 -4.80
CA ALA A 101 -3.70 10.79 -3.59
C ALA A 101 -3.42 12.29 -3.40
N ILE A 102 -4.45 13.15 -3.45
CA ILE A 102 -4.32 14.60 -3.37
C ILE A 102 -4.90 15.08 -2.04
N SER A 103 -4.04 15.56 -1.17
CA SER A 103 -4.42 16.13 0.12
C SER A 103 -4.89 17.58 -0.03
N LEU A 104 -5.96 17.92 0.69
CA LEU A 104 -6.46 19.29 0.89
C LEU A 104 -6.14 19.78 2.32
N ASP A 105 -5.09 19.24 2.94
CA ASP A 105 -4.57 19.73 4.20
C ASP A 105 -3.94 21.12 4.05
N ASP A 106 -3.73 21.80 5.17
CA ASP A 106 -2.99 23.06 5.21
C ASP A 106 -1.55 22.87 4.69
N PRO A 107 -0.99 23.77 3.88
CA PRO A 107 0.40 23.65 3.38
C PRO A 107 1.47 23.46 4.45
N LYS A 108 1.24 23.94 5.69
CA LYS A 108 2.15 23.68 6.83
C LYS A 108 2.29 22.20 7.15
N ASP A 109 1.31 21.37 6.80
CA ASP A 109 1.27 19.95 7.10
C ASP A 109 1.95 19.09 6.03
N LEU A 110 2.45 19.71 4.95
CA LEU A 110 3.15 19.05 3.83
C LEU A 110 4.31 18.14 4.27
N LYS A 111 5.06 18.54 5.29
CA LYS A 111 6.25 17.82 5.80
C LYS A 111 6.00 17.13 7.15
N THR A 112 4.81 17.20 7.67
CA THR A 112 4.47 16.74 9.03
C THR A 112 3.31 15.74 9.01
N GLU A 113 2.08 16.20 9.13
CA GLU A 113 0.91 15.34 9.33
C GLU A 113 0.59 14.50 8.08
N VAL A 114 0.67 15.07 6.88
CA VAL A 114 0.36 14.36 5.64
C VAL A 114 1.28 13.16 5.41
N PRO A 115 2.62 13.30 5.40
CA PRO A 115 3.49 12.14 5.22
C PRO A 115 3.46 11.16 6.41
N ARG A 116 3.17 11.64 7.63
CA ARG A 116 2.98 10.76 8.79
C ARG A 116 1.75 9.87 8.63
N PHE A 117 0.63 10.43 8.17
CA PHE A 117 -0.57 9.69 7.87
C PHE A 117 -0.33 8.64 6.77
N LEU A 118 0.29 9.03 5.65
CA LEU A 118 0.63 8.11 4.57
C LEU A 118 1.52 6.94 5.05
N GLN A 119 2.48 7.22 5.93
CA GLN A 119 3.32 6.18 6.54
C GLN A 119 2.50 5.23 7.42
N GLN A 120 1.57 5.74 8.24
CA GLN A 120 0.69 4.92 9.08
C GLN A 120 -0.21 4.01 8.24
N MET A 121 -0.65 4.48 7.07
CA MET A 121 -1.47 3.72 6.13
C MET A 121 -0.65 2.79 5.23
N ASN A 122 0.69 2.79 5.32
CA ASN A 122 1.59 2.08 4.41
C ASN A 122 1.32 2.45 2.93
N ALA A 123 0.98 3.70 2.68
CA ALA A 123 0.69 4.23 1.36
C ALA A 123 1.99 4.40 0.55
N THR A 124 1.99 3.90 -0.68
CA THR A 124 3.12 3.97 -1.62
C THR A 124 2.77 4.64 -2.94
N MET A 125 1.49 4.99 -3.13
CA MET A 125 1.03 5.75 -4.29
C MET A 125 1.63 7.16 -4.29
N PRO A 126 1.79 7.78 -5.46
CA PRO A 126 2.10 9.21 -5.57
C PRO A 126 1.13 10.06 -4.74
N ALA A 127 1.68 10.91 -3.90
CA ALA A 127 0.91 11.77 -3.01
C ALA A 127 1.26 13.24 -3.26
N TYR A 128 0.21 14.05 -3.27
CA TYR A 128 0.30 15.48 -3.53
C TYR A 128 -0.44 16.25 -2.43
N LEU A 129 -0.06 17.51 -2.23
CA LEU A 129 -0.81 18.48 -1.44
C LEU A 129 -1.15 19.65 -2.33
N LEU A 130 -2.44 19.97 -2.43
CA LEU A 130 -2.91 21.13 -3.18
C LEU A 130 -2.64 22.41 -2.37
N ASN A 131 -1.71 23.24 -2.84
CA ASN A 131 -1.39 24.51 -2.23
C ASN A 131 -1.84 25.65 -3.15
N VAL A 132 -2.98 26.23 -2.85
CA VAL A 132 -3.57 27.33 -3.60
C VAL A 132 -4.20 28.34 -2.63
N PRO A 133 -4.13 29.64 -2.90
CA PRO A 133 -4.76 30.65 -2.05
C PRO A 133 -6.29 30.55 -2.04
N ASP A 134 -6.88 30.15 -3.16
CA ASP A 134 -8.30 29.90 -3.35
C ASP A 134 -8.47 28.51 -3.99
N PRO A 135 -9.12 27.56 -3.32
CA PRO A 135 -9.32 26.21 -3.85
C PRO A 135 -10.41 26.11 -4.93
N GLU A 136 -11.32 27.07 -5.02
CA GLU A 136 -12.47 27.00 -5.93
C GLU A 136 -12.10 26.81 -7.41
N PRO A 137 -11.09 27.50 -7.98
CA PRO A 137 -10.66 27.25 -9.35
C PRO A 137 -10.10 25.83 -9.58
N ALA A 138 -9.44 25.25 -8.58
CA ALA A 138 -8.92 23.89 -8.65
C ALA A 138 -10.07 22.88 -8.56
N ILE A 139 -11.00 23.05 -7.62
CA ILE A 139 -12.20 22.22 -7.45
C ILE A 139 -13.04 22.21 -8.73
N THR A 140 -13.36 23.38 -9.27
CA THR A 140 -14.13 23.52 -10.51
C THR A 140 -13.42 22.89 -11.72
N ALA A 141 -12.09 22.94 -11.76
CA ALA A 141 -11.30 22.31 -12.83
C ALA A 141 -11.34 20.80 -12.80
N VAL A 142 -11.54 20.18 -11.64
CA VAL A 142 -11.73 18.72 -11.48
C VAL A 142 -13.12 18.32 -11.96
N ASP A 143 -14.16 18.94 -11.40
CA ASP A 143 -15.55 18.73 -11.79
C ASP A 143 -16.40 19.94 -11.35
N PRO A 144 -17.12 20.60 -12.28
CA PRO A 144 -17.96 21.75 -11.92
C PRO A 144 -19.11 21.44 -10.94
N LYS A 145 -19.40 20.16 -10.70
CA LYS A 145 -20.43 19.72 -9.75
C LYS A 145 -19.86 19.34 -8.39
N TRP A 146 -18.54 19.24 -8.27
CA TRP A 146 -17.89 18.98 -7.00
C TRP A 146 -17.74 20.30 -6.22
N GLN A 147 -18.14 20.30 -4.97
CA GLN A 147 -18.08 21.49 -4.09
C GLN A 147 -16.94 21.43 -3.07
N GLY A 148 -15.96 20.54 -3.29
CA GLY A 148 -14.84 20.36 -2.36
C GLY A 148 -15.13 19.41 -1.20
N ASP A 149 -16.30 18.75 -1.17
CA ASP A 149 -16.62 17.75 -0.15
C ASP A 149 -15.65 16.58 -0.20
N LEU A 150 -15.20 16.10 0.97
CA LEU A 150 -14.24 15.01 1.11
C LEU A 150 -14.86 13.77 1.78
N PRO A 151 -14.40 12.59 1.39
CA PRO A 151 -13.50 12.29 0.27
C PRO A 151 -14.20 12.44 -1.09
N ALA A 152 -13.40 12.63 -2.15
CA ALA A 152 -13.90 12.59 -3.51
C ALA A 152 -12.99 11.73 -4.39
N THR A 153 -13.58 10.79 -5.14
CA THR A 153 -12.85 9.85 -5.97
C THR A 153 -13.25 9.99 -7.43
N PHE A 154 -12.25 10.10 -8.31
CA PHE A 154 -12.44 10.21 -9.75
C PHE A 154 -11.59 9.17 -10.46
N LEU A 155 -12.16 8.47 -11.42
CA LEU A 155 -11.44 7.56 -12.31
C LEU A 155 -11.47 8.11 -13.72
N TYR A 156 -10.29 8.37 -14.26
CA TYR A 156 -10.07 8.86 -15.62
C TYR A 156 -9.63 7.71 -16.51
N ASN A 157 -10.15 7.64 -17.72
CA ASN A 157 -9.61 6.75 -18.74
C ASN A 157 -8.25 7.28 -19.28
N ALA A 158 -7.63 6.53 -20.19
CA ALA A 158 -6.35 6.89 -20.79
C ALA A 158 -6.41 8.20 -21.62
N LYS A 159 -7.59 8.68 -21.99
CA LYS A 159 -7.78 9.95 -22.70
C LYS A 159 -8.03 11.14 -21.77
N GLY A 160 -8.00 10.93 -20.44
CA GLY A 160 -8.30 11.98 -19.46
C GLY A 160 -9.81 12.26 -19.28
N GLU A 161 -10.69 11.38 -19.74
CA GLU A 161 -12.14 11.52 -19.55
C GLU A 161 -12.56 10.83 -18.24
N VAL A 162 -13.41 11.49 -17.44
CA VAL A 162 -13.96 10.92 -16.20
C VAL A 162 -14.97 9.83 -16.56
N VAL A 163 -14.72 8.60 -16.12
CA VAL A 163 -15.60 7.44 -16.36
C VAL A 163 -16.30 6.93 -15.10
N TYR A 164 -15.78 7.33 -13.93
CA TYR A 164 -16.40 7.09 -12.63
C TYR A 164 -16.08 8.26 -11.70
N LYS A 165 -17.03 8.66 -10.89
CA LYS A 165 -16.82 9.61 -9.79
C LYS A 165 -17.73 9.28 -8.62
N HIS A 166 -17.25 9.54 -7.43
CA HIS A 166 -17.99 9.36 -6.18
C HIS A 166 -17.62 10.45 -5.18
N PHE A 167 -18.62 11.03 -4.54
CA PHE A 167 -18.47 12.00 -3.46
C PHE A 167 -18.86 11.33 -2.14
N GLY A 168 -18.06 11.51 -1.12
CA GLY A 168 -18.12 10.77 0.12
C GLY A 168 -17.35 9.44 0.06
N ARG A 169 -17.46 8.64 1.10
CA ARG A 169 -16.76 7.36 1.21
C ARG A 169 -17.10 6.43 0.05
N VAL A 170 -16.09 5.98 -0.68
CA VAL A 170 -16.25 5.21 -1.90
C VAL A 170 -16.81 3.82 -1.65
N ASN A 171 -17.70 3.35 -2.53
CA ASN A 171 -18.07 1.95 -2.61
C ASN A 171 -16.96 1.18 -3.33
N VAL A 172 -16.15 0.45 -2.57
CA VAL A 172 -14.98 -0.27 -3.08
C VAL A 172 -15.34 -1.30 -4.16
N THR A 173 -16.50 -1.95 -4.05
CA THR A 173 -16.95 -2.94 -5.03
C THR A 173 -17.30 -2.28 -6.36
N GLU A 174 -17.96 -1.14 -6.33
CA GLU A 174 -18.28 -0.37 -7.54
C GLU A 174 -17.04 0.22 -8.18
N LEU A 175 -16.13 0.77 -7.37
CA LEU A 175 -14.86 1.31 -7.86
C LEU A 175 -14.05 0.21 -8.56
N ARG A 176 -13.89 -0.96 -7.93
CA ARG A 176 -13.17 -2.10 -8.54
C ARG A 176 -13.78 -2.51 -9.87
N ARG A 177 -15.10 -2.61 -9.95
CA ARG A 177 -15.80 -2.94 -11.20
C ARG A 177 -15.49 -1.89 -12.29
N ALA A 178 -15.52 -0.60 -11.94
CA ALA A 178 -15.20 0.47 -12.89
C ALA A 178 -13.72 0.39 -13.37
N ILE A 179 -12.79 0.09 -12.46
CA ILE A 179 -11.38 -0.13 -12.83
C ILE A 179 -11.25 -1.33 -13.78
N GLU A 180 -11.84 -2.46 -13.42
CA GLU A 180 -11.76 -3.70 -14.22
C GLU A 180 -12.33 -3.55 -15.63
N GLN A 181 -13.39 -2.77 -15.80
CA GLN A 181 -13.93 -2.43 -17.12
C GLN A 181 -12.92 -1.68 -17.99
N LEU A 182 -12.10 -0.80 -17.40
CA LEU A 182 -11.08 -0.06 -18.13
C LEU A 182 -9.84 -0.88 -18.45
N VAL A 183 -9.36 -1.66 -17.47
CA VAL A 183 -8.11 -2.42 -17.63
C VAL A 183 -8.32 -3.74 -18.37
N GLY A 184 -9.51 -4.36 -18.25
CA GLY A 184 -9.87 -5.61 -18.93
C GLY A 184 -10.20 -5.44 -20.41
N SER A 185 -10.54 -4.22 -20.86
CA SER A 185 -10.86 -3.94 -22.27
C SER A 185 -9.63 -3.80 -23.18
N LYS A 186 -8.43 -3.96 -22.63
CA LYS A 186 -7.14 -3.88 -23.37
C LYS A 186 -6.53 -5.24 -23.75
N GLN A 187 -7.31 -6.35 -23.62
CA GLN A 187 -6.87 -7.67 -24.08
C GLN A 187 -7.36 -7.98 -25.48
#